data_51b090514361cb76884dfc1e31d1fd09
#
_entry.id   51b090514361cb76884dfc1e31d1fd09
#
_cell.length_a   1.000
_cell.length_b   1.000
_cell.length_c   1.000
_cell.angle_alpha   90.00
_cell.angle_beta   90.00
_cell.angle_gamma   90.00
#
_symmetry.space_group_name_H-M   'P 1'
#
loop_
_entity.id
_entity.type
_entity.pdbx_description
1 polymer ?
#
loop_
_entity_poly.entity_id
_entity_poly.type
_entity_poly.pdbx_seq_one_letter_code
_entity_poly.pdbx_strand_id
1 'polypeptide(L)'
;MKKYNFISSARRTLKIESESISSISKQLDKSFTNLCHKVITSKGKFVIMGVGKSGHIAQKISATLSSTGTPSIFIHPTEAAHGDMGLVNKKDIVMLLSLIHI
;
A
#
# COMPACT_ATOMS: atom_id res chain seq x y z
N MET A 1 3.98 -29.42 31.41
CA MET A 1 4.57 -28.44 30.49
C MET A 1 3.78 -28.42 29.17
N LYS A 2 3.41 -27.26 28.76
CA LYS A 2 2.65 -27.06 27.51
C LYS A 2 3.56 -27.28 26.30
N LYS A 3 3.19 -28.21 25.41
CA LYS A 3 3.93 -28.44 24.17
C LYS A 3 3.39 -27.52 23.07
N TYR A 4 4.29 -26.91 22.31
CA TYR A 4 3.95 -26.08 21.16
C TYR A 4 4.31 -26.81 19.87
N ASN A 5 3.38 -26.80 18.91
CA ASN A 5 3.66 -27.31 17.58
C ASN A 5 3.86 -26.13 16.64
N PHE A 6 5.09 -25.69 16.53
CA PHE A 6 5.44 -24.50 15.73
C PHE A 6 5.19 -24.70 14.24
N ILE A 7 5.44 -25.89 13.73
CA ILE A 7 5.21 -26.19 12.31
C ILE A 7 3.73 -26.12 11.97
N SER A 8 2.88 -26.72 12.82
CA SER A 8 1.44 -26.67 12.64
C SER A 8 0.92 -25.23 12.65
N SER A 9 1.42 -24.42 13.59
CA SER A 9 1.07 -23.01 13.70
C SER A 9 1.49 -22.23 12.43
N ALA A 10 2.70 -22.45 11.95
CA ALA A 10 3.20 -21.81 10.74
C ALA A 10 2.35 -22.19 9.51
N ARG A 11 2.03 -23.47 9.35
CA ARG A 11 1.18 -23.95 8.25
C ARG A 11 -0.21 -23.32 8.29
N ARG A 12 -0.79 -23.21 9.49
CA ARG A 12 -2.09 -22.58 9.67
C ARG A 12 -2.05 -21.11 9.24
N THR A 13 -1.02 -20.38 9.64
CA THR A 13 -0.85 -18.98 9.28
C THR A 13 -0.72 -18.83 7.76
N LEU A 14 0.13 -19.64 7.13
CA LEU A 14 0.31 -19.61 5.68
C LEU A 14 -1.00 -19.90 4.94
N LYS A 15 -1.77 -20.86 5.44
CA LYS A 15 -3.07 -21.20 4.84
C LYS A 15 -4.04 -20.01 4.93
N ILE A 16 -4.16 -19.41 6.12
CA ILE A 16 -5.04 -18.25 6.33
C ILE A 16 -4.63 -17.10 5.42
N GLU A 17 -3.34 -16.80 5.36
CA GLU A 17 -2.84 -15.71 4.53
C GLU A 17 -3.03 -15.98 3.03
N SER A 18 -2.76 -17.20 2.56
CA SER A 18 -2.93 -17.54 1.16
C SER A 18 -4.40 -17.50 0.72
N GLU A 19 -5.31 -17.97 1.56
CA GLU A 19 -6.75 -17.89 1.30
C GLU A 19 -7.23 -16.43 1.30
N SER A 20 -6.70 -15.61 2.19
CA SER A 20 -7.01 -14.18 2.24
C SER A 20 -6.57 -13.47 0.97
N ILE A 21 -5.36 -13.75 0.48
CA ILE A 21 -4.85 -13.18 -0.76
C ILE A 21 -5.72 -13.64 -1.95
N SER A 22 -6.04 -14.92 -2.03
CA SER A 22 -6.92 -15.46 -3.08
C SER A 22 -8.29 -14.77 -3.09
N SER A 23 -8.84 -14.48 -1.91
CA SER A 23 -10.16 -13.83 -1.81
C SER A 23 -10.16 -12.42 -2.37
N ILE A 24 -9.03 -11.73 -2.35
CA ILE A 24 -8.92 -10.36 -2.87
C ILE A 24 -9.22 -10.32 -4.38
N SER A 25 -8.88 -11.37 -5.12
CA SER A 25 -9.14 -11.41 -6.56
C SER A 25 -10.62 -11.21 -6.92
N LYS A 26 -11.51 -11.64 -6.03
CA LYS A 26 -12.96 -11.47 -6.19
C LYS A 26 -13.45 -10.05 -5.94
N GLN A 27 -12.62 -9.23 -5.28
CA GLN A 27 -12.95 -7.85 -4.94
C GLN A 27 -12.44 -6.86 -6.00
N LEU A 28 -11.58 -7.33 -6.91
CA LEU A 28 -11.04 -6.48 -7.98
C LEU A 28 -12.14 -6.17 -8.98
N ASP A 29 -12.34 -4.92 -9.24
CA ASP A 29 -13.39 -4.43 -10.12
C ASP A 29 -12.89 -3.26 -10.99
N LYS A 30 -13.84 -2.55 -11.58
CA LYS A 30 -13.55 -1.43 -12.46
C LYS A 30 -12.76 -0.31 -11.78
N SER A 31 -12.90 -0.14 -10.46
CA SER A 31 -12.15 0.88 -9.72
C SER A 31 -10.66 0.62 -9.75
N PHE A 32 -10.25 -0.64 -9.68
CA PHE A 32 -8.85 -1.03 -9.81
C PHE A 32 -8.32 -0.71 -11.22
N THR A 33 -9.08 -1.05 -12.26
CA THR A 33 -8.71 -0.71 -13.64
C THR A 33 -8.57 0.81 -13.82
N ASN A 34 -9.50 1.58 -13.27
CA ASN A 34 -9.45 3.03 -13.35
C ASN A 34 -8.21 3.60 -12.65
N LEU A 35 -7.84 3.06 -11.49
CA LEU A 35 -6.63 3.46 -10.79
C LEU A 35 -5.39 3.17 -11.65
N CYS A 36 -5.30 1.98 -12.21
CA CYS A 36 -4.17 1.62 -13.08
C CYS A 36 -4.03 2.57 -14.28
N HIS A 37 -5.15 2.89 -14.94
CA HIS A 37 -5.14 3.85 -16.04
C HIS A 37 -4.66 5.22 -15.59
N LYS A 38 -5.12 5.71 -14.45
CA LYS A 38 -4.66 6.99 -13.91
C LYS A 38 -3.17 6.99 -13.65
N VAL A 39 -2.64 5.91 -13.08
CA VAL A 39 -1.22 5.81 -12.75
C VAL A 39 -0.36 5.81 -14.03
N ILE A 40 -0.69 4.99 -15.02
CA ILE A 40 0.12 4.89 -16.26
C ILE A 40 0.00 6.10 -17.16
N THR A 41 -1.08 6.87 -17.07
CA THR A 41 -1.28 8.09 -17.88
C THR A 41 -0.91 9.36 -17.13
N SER A 42 -0.62 9.27 -15.84
CA SER A 42 -0.26 10.43 -15.02
C SER A 42 1.05 11.05 -15.47
N LYS A 43 1.08 12.37 -15.50
CA LYS A 43 2.30 13.15 -15.73
C LYS A 43 2.97 13.58 -14.42
N GLY A 44 2.38 13.23 -13.29
CA GLY A 44 2.92 13.48 -11.96
C GLY A 44 3.46 12.21 -11.35
N LYS A 45 3.72 12.28 -10.04
CA LYS A 45 4.18 11.14 -9.26
C LYS A 45 3.04 10.53 -8.45
N PHE A 46 3.28 9.32 -7.95
CA PHE A 46 2.34 8.62 -7.08
C PHE A 46 2.79 8.81 -5.63
N VAL A 47 2.01 9.56 -4.86
CA VAL A 47 2.33 9.90 -3.47
C VAL A 47 1.56 8.95 -2.56
N ILE A 48 2.27 8.25 -1.67
CA ILE A 48 1.64 7.30 -0.77
C ILE A 48 1.88 7.74 0.67
N MET A 49 0.83 7.74 1.47
CA MET A 49 0.87 8.10 2.88
C MET A 49 0.28 6.99 3.74
N GLY A 50 0.81 6.83 4.94
CA GLY A 50 0.29 5.90 5.93
C GLY A 50 1.00 6.07 7.25
N VAL A 51 0.34 5.66 8.33
CA VAL A 51 0.87 5.77 9.71
C VAL A 51 1.19 4.39 10.25
N GLY A 52 2.24 4.26 11.05
CA GLY A 52 2.60 3.02 11.71
C GLY A 52 2.91 1.91 10.70
N LYS A 53 2.32 0.76 10.87
CA LYS A 53 2.51 -0.40 9.97
C LYS A 53 2.02 -0.11 8.56
N SER A 54 0.93 0.63 8.41
CA SER A 54 0.46 1.09 7.09
C SER A 54 1.51 1.98 6.42
N GLY A 55 2.20 2.81 7.19
CA GLY A 55 3.31 3.62 6.69
C GLY A 55 4.47 2.78 6.17
N HIS A 56 4.82 1.68 6.86
CA HIS A 56 5.86 0.77 6.39
C HIS A 56 5.47 0.10 5.07
N ILE A 57 4.21 -0.32 4.94
CA ILE A 57 3.70 -0.89 3.68
C ILE A 57 3.70 0.18 2.58
N ALA A 58 3.28 1.39 2.88
CA ALA A 58 3.29 2.51 1.94
C ALA A 58 4.71 2.81 1.41
N GLN A 59 5.71 2.78 2.30
CA GLN A 59 7.11 2.95 1.91
C GLN A 59 7.57 1.83 0.97
N LYS A 60 7.18 0.58 1.26
CA LYS A 60 7.51 -0.57 0.41
C LYS A 60 6.88 -0.42 -0.99
N ILE A 61 5.62 -0.05 -1.04
CA ILE A 61 4.93 0.15 -2.32
C ILE A 61 5.61 1.26 -3.13
N SER A 62 5.90 2.39 -2.49
CA SER A 62 6.55 3.53 -3.14
C SER A 62 7.92 3.15 -3.69
N ALA A 63 8.74 2.46 -2.90
CA ALA A 63 10.06 2.00 -3.34
C ALA A 63 9.96 1.05 -4.54
N THR A 64 8.99 0.13 -4.52
CA THR A 64 8.79 -0.82 -5.62
C THR A 64 8.35 -0.09 -6.89
N LEU A 65 7.41 0.84 -6.79
CA LEU A 65 6.95 1.62 -7.94
C LEU A 65 8.11 2.41 -8.56
N SER A 66 8.89 3.10 -7.74
CA SER A 66 10.05 3.87 -8.22
C SER A 66 11.06 2.99 -8.92
N SER A 67 11.36 1.82 -8.36
CA SER A 67 12.34 0.89 -8.95
C SER A 67 11.85 0.23 -10.24
N THR A 68 10.55 0.23 -10.50
CA THR A 68 9.94 -0.37 -11.69
C THR A 68 9.46 0.66 -12.71
N GLY A 69 9.84 1.92 -12.54
CA GLY A 69 9.61 2.96 -13.54
C GLY A 69 8.43 3.88 -13.30
N THR A 70 7.70 3.73 -12.19
CA THR A 70 6.62 4.64 -11.82
C THR A 70 7.12 5.59 -10.74
N PRO A 71 7.26 6.91 -11.02
CA PRO A 71 7.71 7.86 -10.01
C PRO A 71 6.78 7.86 -8.81
N SER A 72 7.33 7.59 -7.64
CA SER A 72 6.57 7.51 -6.39
C SER A 72 7.39 7.98 -5.21
N ILE A 73 6.73 8.63 -4.27
CA ILE A 73 7.33 9.02 -2.99
C ILE A 73 6.40 8.65 -1.86
N PHE A 74 6.98 8.40 -0.70
CA PHE A 74 6.26 8.24 0.55
C PHE A 74 6.33 9.55 1.33
N ILE A 75 5.18 9.99 1.87
CA ILE A 75 5.12 11.12 2.80
C ILE A 75 4.41 10.64 4.06
N HIS A 76 5.07 10.79 5.22
CA HIS A 76 4.41 10.53 6.49
C HIS A 76 3.37 11.62 6.76
N PRO A 77 2.14 11.27 7.17
CA PRO A 77 1.08 12.27 7.39
C PRO A 77 1.47 13.38 8.38
N THR A 78 2.28 13.09 9.38
CA THR A 78 2.78 14.10 10.31
C THR A 78 3.67 15.12 9.60
N GLU A 79 4.57 14.67 8.72
CA GLU A 79 5.43 15.55 7.93
C GLU A 79 4.63 16.34 6.91
N ALA A 80 3.57 15.74 6.35
CA ALA A 80 2.65 16.44 5.46
C ALA A 80 2.03 17.64 6.17
N ALA A 81 1.61 17.47 7.42
CA ALA A 81 1.04 18.55 8.24
C ALA A 81 2.07 19.63 8.57
N HIS A 82 3.36 19.33 8.52
CA HIS A 82 4.47 20.24 8.83
C HIS A 82 5.20 20.79 7.60
N GLY A 83 4.59 20.70 6.42
CA GLY A 83 5.14 21.34 5.23
C GLY A 83 5.38 20.42 4.04
N ASP A 84 5.50 19.10 4.23
CA ASP A 84 5.78 18.17 3.13
C ASP A 84 4.65 18.09 2.09
N MET A 85 3.46 18.60 2.41
CA MET A 85 2.39 18.73 1.40
C MET A 85 2.79 19.64 0.24
N GLY A 86 3.79 20.49 0.41
CA GLY A 86 4.36 21.26 -0.70
C GLY A 86 5.01 20.42 -1.78
N LEU A 87 5.33 19.15 -1.47
CA LEU A 87 5.86 18.20 -2.46
C LEU A 87 4.80 17.63 -3.39
N VAL A 88 3.51 17.83 -3.07
CA VAL A 88 2.38 17.30 -3.85
C VAL A 88 1.91 18.35 -4.84
N ASN A 89 1.85 17.97 -6.11
CA ASN A 89 1.43 18.83 -7.21
C ASN A 89 0.05 18.40 -7.74
N LYS A 90 -0.58 19.28 -8.50
CA LYS A 90 -1.92 19.03 -9.07
C LYS A 90 -1.98 17.79 -9.97
N LYS A 91 -0.86 17.40 -10.57
CA LYS A 91 -0.79 16.25 -11.46
C LYS A 91 -0.52 14.94 -10.73
N ASP A 92 -0.26 15.01 -9.43
CA ASP A 92 0.07 13.84 -8.62
C ASP A 92 -1.19 13.06 -8.24
N ILE A 93 -0.99 11.76 -8.01
CA ILE A 93 -2.02 10.89 -7.45
C ILE A 93 -1.62 10.62 -6.02
N VAL A 94 -2.57 10.75 -5.10
CA VAL A 94 -2.33 10.51 -3.67
C VAL A 94 -3.12 9.28 -3.24
N MET A 95 -2.43 8.34 -2.59
CA MET A 95 -3.03 7.17 -1.98
C MET A 95 -2.83 7.22 -0.46
N LEU A 96 -3.93 7.11 0.25
CA LEU A 96 -3.91 7.01 1.72
C LEU A 96 -4.11 5.56 2.10
N LEU A 97 -3.15 4.99 2.81
CA LEU A 97 -3.19 3.59 3.23
C LEU A 97 -3.51 3.52 4.72
N SER A 98 -4.57 2.80 5.07
CA SER A 98 -5.02 2.66 6.44
C SER A 98 -5.52 1.24 6.69
N LEU A 99 -5.33 0.75 7.93
CA LEU A 99 -5.91 -0.52 8.40
C LEU A 99 -7.27 -0.31 9.05
N ILE A 100 -7.70 0.94 9.18
CA ILE A 100 -8.99 1.31 9.79
C ILE A 100 -9.93 1.70 8.68
N HIS A 101 -11.19 1.22 8.74
CA HIS A 101 -12.23 1.69 7.84
C HIS A 101 -12.49 3.18 8.06
N ILE A 102 -12.35 3.90 6.99
CA ILE A 102 -12.61 5.34 6.99
C ILE A 102 -14.06 5.59 6.59
#